data_70103d6295bcd279487b03b1b1ee7fb4
#
_entry.id   70103d6295bcd279487b03b1b1ee7fb4
#
_cell.length_a   1.000
_cell.length_b   1.000
_cell.length_c   1.000
_cell.angle_alpha   90.00
_cell.angle_beta   90.00
_cell.angle_gamma   90.00
#
_symmetry.space_group_name_H-M   'P 1'
#
loop_
_entity.id
_entity.type
_entity.pdbx_description
1 polymer ?
#
loop_
_entity_poly.entity_id
_entity_poly.type
_entity_poly.pdbx_seq_one_letter_code
_entity_poly.pdbx_strand_id
1 'polypeptide(L)'
;MLGGVVLLAGMLFVFVPESWLRRGWNWSIGRFFRHTVESRLRQFGPAALARLELGFIPEKLDIIALKEERILELWGSRGSGKPELLKSYPVLAASGTAGPKLKEGDRQVPEGFYSIESLHPNSSFYLALKIAYPSEEDKRIAIAEKRNPDQLGSAIMLHGKGGSTGCIAVSNEAIEEIFALAARTGIQNIRLFICPYDFRRQSPPENRMPAWLSERYRRLELELKRHPRP
;
A
#
# COMPACT_ATOMS: atom_id res chain seq x y z
N MET A 1 32.10 -30.90 -12.81
CA MET A 1 33.14 -30.22 -11.99
C MET A 1 32.68 -30.20 -10.54
N LEU A 2 33.40 -30.91 -9.67
CA LEU A 2 33.16 -31.01 -8.23
C LEU A 2 34.02 -29.96 -7.53
N GLY A 3 33.43 -28.88 -7.05
CA GLY A 3 34.10 -27.87 -6.23
C GLY A 3 33.84 -28.17 -4.77
N GLY A 4 34.83 -28.64 -4.04
CA GLY A 4 34.74 -28.90 -2.61
C GLY A 4 35.42 -27.80 -1.82
N VAL A 5 34.77 -27.29 -0.76
CA VAL A 5 35.40 -26.46 0.26
C VAL A 5 35.76 -27.37 1.43
N VAL A 6 37.06 -27.45 1.75
CA VAL A 6 37.58 -28.21 2.88
C VAL A 6 37.63 -27.30 4.11
N LEU A 7 36.80 -27.58 5.11
CA LEU A 7 36.93 -27.00 6.44
C LEU A 7 37.66 -28.02 7.35
N LEU A 8 38.92 -27.74 7.71
CA LEU A 8 39.70 -28.51 8.65
C LEU A 8 39.30 -28.16 10.10
N ALA A 9 38.45 -28.96 10.67
CA ALA A 9 38.33 -29.12 12.09
C ALA A 9 37.90 -30.58 12.37
N GLY A 10 38.87 -31.44 12.63
CA GLY A 10 38.67 -32.81 13.10
C GLY A 10 37.94 -33.75 12.15
N MET A 11 38.64 -34.37 11.23
CA MET A 11 38.36 -35.62 10.51
C MET A 11 36.90 -36.04 10.22
N LEU A 12 36.14 -35.19 9.59
CA LEU A 12 34.92 -35.61 8.89
C LEU A 12 34.75 -34.75 7.62
N PHE A 13 35.06 -35.36 6.47
CA PHE A 13 34.75 -34.74 5.18
C PHE A 13 33.26 -34.83 4.92
N VAL A 14 32.53 -33.74 5.16
CA VAL A 14 31.14 -33.62 4.77
C VAL A 14 31.07 -32.96 3.38
N PHE A 15 30.76 -33.74 2.36
CA PHE A 15 30.43 -33.22 1.03
C PHE A 15 29.09 -32.48 1.08
N VAL A 16 29.12 -31.15 1.11
CA VAL A 16 27.93 -30.34 0.99
C VAL A 16 27.71 -30.00 -0.46
N PRO A 17 26.55 -30.37 -1.06
CA PRO A 17 26.27 -30.04 -2.47
C PRO A 17 26.32 -28.54 -2.71
N GLU A 18 26.89 -28.09 -3.85
CA GLU A 18 27.03 -26.67 -4.23
C GLU A 18 25.70 -25.92 -4.17
N SER A 19 24.59 -26.58 -4.47
CA SER A 19 23.24 -26.02 -4.38
C SER A 19 22.83 -25.64 -2.93
N TRP A 20 23.34 -26.35 -1.94
CA TRP A 20 23.10 -26.06 -0.50
C TRP A 20 23.95 -24.90 -0.02
N LEU A 21 25.20 -24.83 -0.44
CA LEU A 21 26.10 -23.72 -0.16
C LEU A 21 25.54 -22.42 -0.78
N ARG A 22 25.07 -22.47 -2.01
CA ARG A 22 24.42 -21.31 -2.67
C ARG A 22 23.14 -20.87 -1.96
N ARG A 23 22.31 -21.80 -1.49
CA ARG A 23 21.08 -21.47 -0.74
C ARG A 23 21.39 -20.90 0.64
N GLY A 24 22.33 -21.48 1.36
CA GLY A 24 22.77 -20.96 2.66
C GLY A 24 23.43 -19.58 2.56
N TRP A 25 24.28 -19.39 1.53
CA TRP A 25 24.95 -18.13 1.23
C TRP A 25 23.94 -17.02 0.86
N ASN A 26 23.01 -17.33 -0.06
CA ASN A 26 21.97 -16.37 -0.43
C ASN A 26 21.01 -16.04 0.72
N TRP A 27 20.70 -17.02 1.60
CA TRP A 27 19.86 -16.81 2.75
C TRP A 27 20.55 -15.92 3.81
N SER A 28 21.84 -16.14 4.07
CA SER A 28 22.63 -15.38 5.04
C SER A 28 22.92 -13.96 4.54
N ILE A 29 23.36 -13.81 3.30
CA ILE A 29 23.67 -12.50 2.69
C ILE A 29 22.40 -11.68 2.51
N GLY A 30 21.28 -12.27 2.07
CA GLY A 30 20.01 -11.58 1.93
C GLY A 30 19.47 -11.00 3.24
N ARG A 31 19.89 -11.53 4.39
CA ARG A 31 19.53 -11.01 5.71
C ARG A 31 20.38 -9.81 6.13
N PHE A 32 21.65 -9.77 5.72
CA PHE A 32 22.57 -8.66 6.02
C PHE A 32 22.34 -7.42 5.14
N PHE A 33 21.74 -7.58 3.95
CA PHE A 33 21.50 -6.47 3.02
C PHE A 33 20.05 -5.96 3.01
N ARG A 34 19.23 -6.29 4.02
CA ARG A 34 17.88 -5.72 4.13
C ARG A 34 17.97 -4.27 4.55
N HIS A 35 17.39 -3.41 3.75
CA HIS A 35 17.22 -2.01 4.11
C HIS A 35 16.21 -1.85 5.25
N THR A 36 16.53 -1.00 6.22
CA THR A 36 15.54 -0.48 7.17
C THR A 36 14.81 0.71 6.53
N VAL A 37 13.70 1.14 7.14
CA VAL A 37 13.00 2.37 6.71
C VAL A 37 13.98 3.55 6.75
N GLU A 38 14.75 3.69 7.83
CA GLU A 38 15.74 4.76 7.99
C GLU A 38 16.85 4.71 6.94
N SER A 39 17.34 3.51 6.58
CA SER A 39 18.37 3.39 5.55
C SER A 39 17.85 3.79 4.17
N ARG A 40 16.59 3.47 3.86
CA ARG A 40 15.94 3.93 2.63
C ARG A 40 15.72 5.43 2.64
N LEU A 41 15.23 5.98 3.76
CA LEU A 41 15.05 7.42 3.89
C LEU A 41 16.36 8.20 3.77
N ARG A 42 17.49 7.67 4.26
CA ARG A 42 18.81 8.27 4.01
C ARG A 42 19.19 8.25 2.54
N GLN A 43 18.80 7.22 1.80
CA GLN A 43 19.15 7.05 0.39
C GLN A 43 18.39 8.02 -0.52
N PHE A 44 17.06 8.12 -0.38
CA PHE A 44 16.22 8.91 -1.30
C PHE A 44 15.34 9.97 -0.62
N GLY A 45 15.15 9.89 0.72
CA GLY A 45 14.18 10.71 1.43
C GLY A 45 14.29 12.21 1.22
N PRO A 46 15.48 12.84 1.33
CA PRO A 46 15.62 14.28 1.08
C PRO A 46 15.22 14.68 -0.34
N ALA A 47 15.66 13.92 -1.35
CA ALA A 47 15.30 14.19 -2.75
C ALA A 47 13.82 13.94 -3.03
N ALA A 48 13.24 12.88 -2.45
CA ALA A 48 11.82 12.57 -2.58
C ALA A 48 10.94 13.67 -1.96
N LEU A 49 11.27 14.14 -0.76
CA LEU A 49 10.54 15.22 -0.10
C LEU A 49 10.72 16.56 -0.83
N ALA A 50 11.90 16.83 -1.39
CA ALA A 50 12.13 18.03 -2.18
C ALA A 50 11.26 18.07 -3.46
N ARG A 51 11.03 16.91 -4.12
CA ARG A 51 10.14 16.82 -5.29
C ARG A 51 8.67 17.09 -4.98
N LEU A 52 8.27 17.01 -3.71
CA LEU A 52 6.92 17.37 -3.28
C LEU A 52 6.73 18.89 -3.19
N GLU A 53 7.81 19.66 -3.11
CA GLU A 53 7.79 21.13 -2.98
C GLU A 53 6.90 21.63 -1.84
N LEU A 54 6.83 20.84 -0.75
CA LEU A 54 5.97 21.16 0.38
C LEU A 54 6.59 22.23 1.26
N GLY A 55 5.80 23.23 1.62
CA GLY A 55 6.20 24.22 2.62
C GLY A 55 6.24 23.66 4.06
N PHE A 56 5.74 22.45 4.28
CA PHE A 56 5.67 21.80 5.61
C PHE A 56 5.47 20.29 5.48
N ILE A 57 5.81 19.56 6.53
CA ILE A 57 5.40 18.16 6.70
C ILE A 57 4.01 18.13 7.36
N PRO A 58 3.00 17.50 6.74
CA PRO A 58 1.66 17.45 7.31
C PRO A 58 1.61 16.64 8.60
N GLU A 59 0.81 17.09 9.57
CA GLU A 59 0.53 16.34 10.80
C GLU A 59 -0.45 15.19 10.53
N LYS A 60 -1.33 15.35 9.53
CA LYS A 60 -2.25 14.31 9.04
C LYS A 60 -2.16 14.22 7.54
N LEU A 61 -2.16 13.01 7.04
CA LEU A 61 -2.09 12.71 5.61
C LEU A 61 -3.30 11.85 5.22
N ASP A 62 -4.08 12.34 4.27
CA ASP A 62 -5.12 11.57 3.63
C ASP A 62 -4.64 11.16 2.24
N ILE A 63 -4.72 9.87 1.96
CA ILE A 63 -4.41 9.29 0.66
C ILE A 63 -5.75 8.89 0.03
N ILE A 64 -6.06 9.38 -1.15
CA ILE A 64 -7.30 9.08 -1.86
C ILE A 64 -6.95 8.35 -3.15
N ALA A 65 -7.42 7.12 -3.31
CA ALA A 65 -7.28 6.34 -4.53
C ALA A 65 -8.62 6.28 -5.26
N LEU A 66 -8.64 6.76 -6.49
CA LEU A 66 -9.79 6.76 -7.38
C LEU A 66 -9.54 5.70 -8.46
N LYS A 67 -10.26 4.56 -8.37
CA LYS A 67 -9.96 3.36 -9.16
C LYS A 67 -10.22 3.58 -10.66
N GLU A 68 -11.36 4.17 -11.00
CA GLU A 68 -11.77 4.37 -12.39
C GLU A 68 -10.92 5.45 -13.07
N GLU A 69 -10.69 6.57 -12.41
CA GLU A 69 -9.85 7.66 -12.92
C GLU A 69 -8.37 7.31 -12.94
N ARG A 70 -7.98 6.26 -12.21
CA ARG A 70 -6.58 5.86 -12.01
C ARG A 70 -5.72 7.00 -11.47
N ILE A 71 -6.22 7.65 -10.43
CA ILE A 71 -5.54 8.75 -9.75
C ILE A 71 -5.38 8.39 -8.27
N LEU A 72 -4.20 8.72 -7.74
CA LEU A 72 -3.91 8.75 -6.32
C LEU A 72 -3.62 10.19 -5.90
N GLU A 73 -4.33 10.69 -4.90
CA GLU A 73 -4.15 12.04 -4.37
C GLU A 73 -3.56 11.99 -2.96
N LEU A 74 -2.63 12.90 -2.67
CA LEU A 74 -2.14 13.16 -1.32
C LEU A 74 -2.72 14.47 -0.83
N TRP A 75 -3.35 14.44 0.33
CA TRP A 75 -3.93 15.59 1.01
C TRP A 75 -3.33 15.73 2.40
N GLY A 76 -2.78 16.89 2.71
CA GLY A 76 -2.16 17.16 4.00
C GLY A 76 -2.89 18.20 4.80
N SER A 77 -2.87 18.09 6.13
CA SER A 77 -3.36 19.13 7.03
C SER A 77 -2.44 19.35 8.22
N ARG A 78 -2.52 20.56 8.82
CA ARG A 78 -1.90 20.91 10.10
C ARG A 78 -2.99 21.05 11.17
N GLY A 79 -2.79 20.41 12.30
CA GLY A 79 -3.74 20.46 13.40
C GLY A 79 -5.18 20.12 12.98
N SER A 80 -6.10 21.03 13.21
CA SER A 80 -7.50 20.95 12.79
C SER A 80 -7.80 21.66 11.45
N GLY A 81 -6.75 22.06 10.72
CA GLY A 81 -6.88 22.73 9.42
C GLY A 81 -7.57 21.88 8.37
N LYS A 82 -8.11 22.54 7.34
CA LYS A 82 -8.68 21.82 6.18
C LYS A 82 -7.58 21.10 5.43
N PRO A 83 -7.84 19.90 4.89
CA PRO A 83 -6.91 19.21 4.00
C PRO A 83 -6.63 20.06 2.74
N GLU A 84 -5.35 20.13 2.35
CA GLU A 84 -4.89 20.78 1.12
C GLU A 84 -4.33 19.71 0.20
N LEU A 85 -4.61 19.80 -1.10
CA LEU A 85 -4.04 18.89 -2.10
C LEU A 85 -2.54 19.15 -2.21
N LEU A 86 -1.74 18.17 -1.83
CA LEU A 86 -0.28 18.24 -1.92
C LEU A 86 0.21 17.82 -3.30
N LYS A 87 -0.27 16.69 -3.79
CA LYS A 87 0.12 16.13 -5.09
C LYS A 87 -0.84 15.04 -5.55
N SER A 88 -0.92 14.86 -6.88
CA SER A 88 -1.65 13.77 -7.51
C SER A 88 -0.71 12.93 -8.37
N TYR A 89 -0.95 11.61 -8.41
CA TYR A 89 -0.16 10.65 -9.18
C TYR A 89 -1.05 9.78 -10.06
N PRO A 90 -0.60 9.39 -11.25
CA PRO A 90 -1.25 8.35 -12.00
C PRO A 90 -1.09 7.00 -11.30
N VAL A 91 -2.18 6.24 -11.21
CA VAL A 91 -2.15 4.82 -10.84
C VAL A 91 -1.83 4.02 -12.09
N LEU A 92 -0.66 3.38 -12.12
CA LEU A 92 -0.17 2.64 -13.28
C LEU A 92 -0.89 1.30 -13.43
N ALA A 93 -1.22 0.66 -12.30
CA ALA A 93 -2.01 -0.57 -12.27
C ALA A 93 -2.86 -0.65 -11.01
N ALA A 94 -4.12 -0.99 -11.21
CA ALA A 94 -5.07 -1.42 -10.19
C ALA A 94 -5.97 -2.46 -10.85
N SER A 95 -6.00 -3.67 -10.32
CA SER A 95 -6.83 -4.72 -10.89
C SER A 95 -8.27 -4.66 -10.40
N GLY A 96 -9.16 -5.26 -11.19
CA GLY A 96 -10.58 -5.25 -10.93
C GLY A 96 -11.30 -4.03 -11.55
N THR A 97 -12.55 -3.86 -11.16
CA THR A 97 -13.44 -2.81 -11.60
C THR A 97 -14.04 -2.09 -10.41
N ALA A 98 -14.98 -1.16 -10.60
CA ALA A 98 -15.80 -0.64 -9.51
C ALA A 98 -16.48 -1.80 -8.76
N GLY A 99 -16.43 -1.73 -7.44
CA GLY A 99 -16.93 -2.76 -6.53
C GLY A 99 -15.87 -3.18 -5.49
N PRO A 100 -16.33 -3.59 -4.30
CA PRO A 100 -15.45 -3.95 -3.18
C PRO A 100 -14.75 -5.28 -3.41
N LYS A 101 -13.65 -5.49 -2.70
CA LYS A 101 -13.01 -6.79 -2.56
C LYS A 101 -13.81 -7.64 -1.57
N LEU A 102 -14.18 -8.87 -1.98
CA LEU A 102 -15.05 -9.74 -1.19
C LEU A 102 -14.41 -11.07 -0.78
N LYS A 103 -13.37 -11.50 -1.48
CA LYS A 103 -12.66 -12.77 -1.20
C LYS A 103 -11.23 -12.75 -1.71
N GLU A 104 -10.42 -13.65 -1.18
CA GLU A 104 -9.08 -13.89 -1.71
C GLU A 104 -9.14 -14.34 -3.18
N GLY A 105 -8.19 -13.88 -3.98
CA GLY A 105 -8.10 -14.26 -5.41
C GLY A 105 -9.11 -13.58 -6.34
N ASP A 106 -10.03 -12.73 -5.85
CA ASP A 106 -11.00 -12.00 -6.69
C ASP A 106 -10.37 -10.89 -7.55
N ARG A 107 -9.10 -10.62 -7.36
CA ARG A 107 -8.33 -9.59 -8.09
C ARG A 107 -8.89 -8.19 -7.97
N GLN A 108 -9.67 -7.92 -6.92
CA GLN A 108 -10.22 -6.59 -6.66
C GLN A 108 -9.31 -5.80 -5.73
N VAL A 109 -9.12 -4.51 -6.04
CA VAL A 109 -8.66 -3.53 -5.07
C VAL A 109 -9.82 -3.24 -4.12
N PRO A 110 -9.62 -3.31 -2.78
CA PRO A 110 -10.69 -3.03 -1.83
C PRO A 110 -11.19 -1.59 -1.96
N GLU A 111 -12.41 -1.33 -1.49
CA GLU A 111 -13.03 -0.01 -1.44
C GLU A 111 -13.53 0.29 -0.04
N GLY A 112 -13.22 1.48 0.46
CA GLY A 112 -13.59 1.87 1.82
C GLY A 112 -12.53 2.75 2.50
N PHE A 113 -12.55 2.69 3.82
CA PHE A 113 -11.69 3.43 4.72
C PHE A 113 -10.64 2.49 5.32
N TYR A 114 -9.39 2.84 5.16
CA TYR A 114 -8.26 2.03 5.62
C TYR A 114 -7.21 2.90 6.32
N SER A 115 -6.31 2.24 7.03
CA SER A 115 -5.07 2.81 7.54
C SER A 115 -3.88 2.13 6.86
N ILE A 116 -2.69 2.65 7.11
CA ILE A 116 -1.44 2.00 6.71
C ILE A 116 -0.96 1.14 7.88
N GLU A 117 -0.77 -0.15 7.63
CA GLU A 117 -0.32 -1.10 8.64
C GLU A 117 1.20 -1.00 8.86
N SER A 118 1.96 -0.90 7.78
CA SER A 118 3.42 -0.85 7.85
C SER A 118 4.06 -0.35 6.56
N LEU A 119 5.31 0.13 6.69
CA LEU A 119 6.18 0.52 5.58
C LEU A 119 7.11 -0.64 5.23
N HIS A 120 7.17 -1.01 3.95
CA HIS A 120 7.98 -2.11 3.44
C HIS A 120 9.14 -1.60 2.58
N PRO A 121 10.36 -1.43 3.17
CA PRO A 121 11.53 -0.92 2.46
C PRO A 121 12.18 -1.94 1.52
N ASN A 122 11.77 -3.21 1.59
CA ASN A 122 12.32 -4.35 0.83
C ASN A 122 11.21 -5.11 0.08
N SER A 123 10.24 -4.40 -0.46
CA SER A 123 9.20 -5.02 -1.26
C SER A 123 9.76 -5.57 -2.58
N SER A 124 9.24 -6.71 -3.06
CA SER A 124 9.50 -7.21 -4.41
C SER A 124 9.11 -6.19 -5.49
N PHE A 125 8.29 -5.24 -5.14
CA PHE A 125 7.84 -4.13 -5.97
C PHE A 125 8.54 -2.81 -5.61
N TYR A 126 9.80 -2.85 -5.20
CA TYR A 126 10.66 -1.74 -4.80
C TYR A 126 10.38 -1.25 -3.39
N LEU A 127 9.39 -0.41 -3.18
CA LEU A 127 8.89 0.09 -1.90
C LEU A 127 7.39 -0.16 -1.84
N ALA A 128 6.86 -0.35 -0.63
CA ALA A 128 5.42 -0.49 -0.45
C ALA A 128 4.93 0.03 0.91
N LEU A 129 3.69 0.50 0.93
CA LEU A 129 2.89 0.71 2.12
C LEU A 129 1.86 -0.42 2.19
N LYS A 130 1.86 -1.20 3.28
CA LYS A 130 0.86 -2.24 3.49
C LYS A 130 -0.42 -1.60 3.99
N ILE A 131 -1.52 -1.89 3.31
CA ILE A 131 -2.85 -1.42 3.67
C ILE A 131 -3.44 -2.37 4.71
N ALA A 132 -4.05 -1.82 5.75
CA ALA A 132 -4.72 -2.59 6.81
C ALA A 132 -6.05 -3.18 6.29
N TYR A 133 -5.94 -4.13 5.34
CA TYR A 133 -7.04 -4.90 4.77
C TYR A 133 -6.89 -6.37 5.18
N PRO A 134 -8.00 -7.10 5.53
CA PRO A 134 -9.35 -6.57 5.72
C PRO A 134 -9.48 -5.71 6.98
N SER A 135 -10.28 -4.65 6.90
CA SER A 135 -10.64 -3.85 8.07
C SER A 135 -11.66 -4.59 8.96
N GLU A 136 -11.86 -4.12 10.19
CA GLU A 136 -12.91 -4.66 11.06
C GLU A 136 -14.32 -4.47 10.47
N GLU A 137 -14.52 -3.42 9.67
CA GLU A 137 -15.77 -3.24 8.92
C GLU A 137 -15.95 -4.31 7.85
N ASP A 138 -14.89 -4.63 7.08
CA ASP A 138 -14.94 -5.69 6.06
C ASP A 138 -15.26 -7.06 6.67
N LYS A 139 -14.66 -7.38 7.82
CA LYS A 139 -14.92 -8.64 8.54
C LYS A 139 -16.36 -8.71 9.04
N ARG A 140 -16.86 -7.64 9.66
CA ARG A 140 -18.26 -7.60 10.14
C ARG A 140 -19.27 -7.76 9.00
N ILE A 141 -19.03 -7.10 7.87
CA ILE A 141 -19.86 -7.23 6.68
C ILE A 141 -19.80 -8.65 6.12
N ALA A 142 -18.62 -9.26 6.05
CA ALA A 142 -18.48 -10.65 5.61
C ALA A 142 -19.33 -11.60 6.47
N ILE A 143 -19.28 -11.47 7.79
CA ILE A 143 -20.07 -12.27 8.73
C ILE A 143 -21.57 -12.04 8.50
N ALA A 144 -22.01 -10.78 8.39
CA ALA A 144 -23.39 -10.43 8.18
C ALA A 144 -23.95 -11.00 6.85
N GLU A 145 -23.09 -11.10 5.83
CA GLU A 145 -23.42 -11.70 4.54
C GLU A 145 -23.12 -13.21 4.47
N LYS A 146 -22.89 -13.86 5.59
CA LYS A 146 -22.60 -15.31 5.70
C LYS A 146 -21.36 -15.73 4.90
N ARG A 147 -20.38 -14.82 4.74
CA ARG A 147 -19.06 -15.10 4.17
C ARG A 147 -18.05 -15.33 5.30
N ASN A 148 -17.06 -16.17 5.05
CA ASN A 148 -15.96 -16.40 6.01
C ASN A 148 -14.99 -15.20 6.00
N PRO A 149 -14.81 -14.47 7.13
CA PRO A 149 -13.89 -13.33 7.20
C PRO A 149 -12.42 -13.71 6.98
N ASP A 150 -12.02 -14.95 7.27
CA ASP A 150 -10.65 -15.43 7.07
C ASP A 150 -10.33 -15.66 5.57
N GLN A 151 -11.33 -15.66 4.71
CA GLN A 151 -11.20 -15.83 3.27
C GLN A 151 -11.27 -14.52 2.48
N LEU A 152 -11.25 -13.38 3.15
CA LEU A 152 -11.24 -12.06 2.48
C LEU A 152 -9.91 -11.79 1.75
N GLY A 153 -8.86 -12.49 2.14
CA GLY A 153 -7.50 -12.29 1.68
C GLY A 153 -6.77 -11.21 2.45
N SER A 154 -5.54 -10.94 2.04
CA SER A 154 -4.63 -10.02 2.75
C SER A 154 -3.58 -9.47 1.78
N ALA A 155 -2.52 -8.85 2.33
CA ALA A 155 -1.36 -8.39 1.58
C ALA A 155 -1.68 -7.38 0.46
N ILE A 156 -2.66 -6.50 0.70
CA ILE A 156 -2.96 -5.39 -0.20
C ILE A 156 -1.94 -4.27 0.06
N MET A 157 -1.30 -3.80 -1.02
CA MET A 157 -0.21 -2.82 -0.97
C MET A 157 -0.48 -1.62 -1.88
N LEU A 158 0.01 -0.46 -1.47
CA LEU A 158 0.34 0.64 -2.35
C LEU A 158 1.85 0.56 -2.61
N HIS A 159 2.29 0.39 -3.87
CA HIS A 159 3.68 0.04 -4.18
C HIS A 159 4.19 0.65 -5.49
N GLY A 160 5.51 0.64 -5.66
CA GLY A 160 6.18 0.97 -6.91
C GLY A 160 6.16 -0.19 -7.91
N LYS A 161 6.83 -0.05 -9.05
CA LYS A 161 6.87 -1.00 -10.19
C LYS A 161 5.48 -1.42 -10.66
N GLY A 162 5.19 -1.27 -11.92
CA GLY A 162 3.90 -1.63 -12.51
C GLY A 162 3.53 -3.10 -12.36
N GLY A 163 2.24 -3.38 -12.27
CA GLY A 163 1.65 -4.70 -12.10
C GLY A 163 0.84 -4.79 -10.80
N SER A 164 -0.40 -5.24 -10.89
CA SER A 164 -1.30 -5.35 -9.73
C SER A 164 -2.15 -6.60 -9.83
N THR A 165 -2.35 -7.24 -8.66
CA THR A 165 -3.37 -8.27 -8.44
C THR A 165 -4.02 -7.97 -7.08
N GLY A 166 -4.90 -6.96 -7.04
CA GLY A 166 -5.54 -6.46 -5.80
C GLY A 166 -4.80 -5.29 -5.13
N CYS A 167 -3.61 -4.91 -5.59
CA CYS A 167 -2.81 -3.80 -5.08
C CYS A 167 -3.03 -2.51 -5.90
N ILE A 168 -2.45 -1.41 -5.43
CA ILE A 168 -2.38 -0.13 -6.14
C ILE A 168 -0.92 0.13 -6.50
N ALA A 169 -0.60 0.21 -7.78
CA ALA A 169 0.75 0.46 -8.26
C ALA A 169 0.90 1.88 -8.82
N VAL A 170 1.97 2.56 -8.41
CA VAL A 170 2.38 3.89 -8.89
C VAL A 170 3.81 3.82 -9.44
N SER A 171 4.37 4.92 -9.94
CA SER A 171 5.77 4.94 -10.36
C SER A 171 6.73 4.79 -9.17
N ASN A 172 8.00 4.48 -9.45
CA ASN A 172 9.00 4.39 -8.40
C ASN A 172 9.25 5.75 -7.73
N GLU A 173 9.24 6.82 -8.50
CA GLU A 173 9.38 8.18 -7.99
C GLU A 173 8.20 8.55 -7.08
N ALA A 174 6.98 8.21 -7.50
CA ALA A 174 5.77 8.46 -6.71
C ALA A 174 5.81 7.69 -5.37
N ILE A 175 6.18 6.39 -5.40
CA ILE A 175 6.24 5.62 -4.15
C ILE A 175 7.36 6.09 -3.23
N GLU A 176 8.48 6.60 -3.74
CA GLU A 176 9.54 7.22 -2.92
C GLU A 176 8.99 8.45 -2.17
N GLU A 177 8.28 9.32 -2.87
CA GLU A 177 7.68 10.52 -2.29
C GLU A 177 6.63 10.17 -1.24
N ILE A 178 5.71 9.25 -1.58
CA ILE A 178 4.67 8.77 -0.66
C ILE A 178 5.28 8.09 0.56
N PHE A 179 6.28 7.23 0.36
CA PHE A 179 6.95 6.50 1.43
C PHE A 179 7.70 7.45 2.38
N ALA A 180 8.44 8.43 1.82
CA ALA A 180 9.16 9.41 2.60
C ALA A 180 8.20 10.30 3.40
N LEU A 181 7.12 10.76 2.78
CA LEU A 181 6.10 11.57 3.44
C LEU A 181 5.38 10.76 4.54
N ALA A 182 4.99 9.52 4.25
CA ALA A 182 4.35 8.62 5.21
C ALA A 182 5.22 8.34 6.44
N ALA A 183 6.53 8.12 6.23
CA ALA A 183 7.47 7.93 7.32
C ALA A 183 7.67 9.19 8.18
N ARG A 184 7.58 10.38 7.59
CA ARG A 184 7.70 11.65 8.30
C ARG A 184 6.44 12.04 9.07
N THR A 185 5.27 11.82 8.47
CA THR A 185 3.97 12.08 9.11
C THR A 185 3.66 11.07 10.21
N GLY A 186 4.19 9.84 10.08
CA GLY A 186 3.87 8.71 10.95
C GLY A 186 2.61 7.98 10.48
N ILE A 187 2.70 6.65 10.30
CA ILE A 187 1.62 5.84 9.70
C ILE A 187 0.30 5.91 10.47
N GLN A 188 0.33 6.15 11.78
CA GLN A 188 -0.84 6.31 12.64
C GLN A 188 -1.66 7.58 12.32
N ASN A 189 -1.06 8.56 11.62
CA ASN A 189 -1.67 9.81 11.22
C ASN A 189 -2.12 9.77 9.74
N ILE A 190 -2.13 8.58 9.13
CA ILE A 190 -2.49 8.40 7.72
C ILE A 190 -3.83 7.71 7.62
N ARG A 191 -4.74 8.31 6.84
CA ARG A 191 -5.98 7.68 6.41
C ARG A 191 -5.90 7.39 4.91
N LEU A 192 -6.45 6.26 4.48
CA LEU A 192 -6.53 5.89 3.08
C LEU A 192 -7.99 5.67 2.70
N PHE A 193 -8.45 6.40 1.70
CA PHE A 193 -9.77 6.25 1.10
C PHE A 193 -9.61 5.63 -0.29
N ILE A 194 -10.25 4.50 -0.51
CA ILE A 194 -10.26 3.85 -1.82
C ILE A 194 -11.69 3.90 -2.34
N CYS A 195 -11.88 4.64 -3.42
CA CYS A 195 -13.17 4.88 -4.02
C CYS A 195 -13.26 4.20 -5.39
N PRO A 196 -14.44 3.68 -5.79
CA PRO A 196 -14.64 3.14 -7.13
C PRO A 196 -14.35 4.18 -8.20
N TYR A 197 -14.80 5.42 -7.98
CA TYR A 197 -14.61 6.61 -8.82
C TYR A 197 -14.73 7.87 -7.96
N ASP A 198 -14.56 9.04 -8.58
CA ASP A 198 -14.61 10.34 -7.90
C ASP A 198 -16.05 10.76 -7.57
N PHE A 199 -16.47 10.53 -6.34
CA PHE A 199 -17.79 10.94 -5.83
C PHE A 199 -18.01 12.45 -5.77
N ARG A 200 -16.98 13.27 -5.99
CA ARG A 200 -17.14 14.73 -6.16
C ARG A 200 -17.73 15.10 -7.53
N ARG A 201 -17.60 14.20 -8.50
CA ARG A 201 -18.09 14.37 -9.89
C ARG A 201 -19.39 13.62 -10.16
N GLN A 202 -19.56 12.48 -9.54
CA GLN A 202 -20.71 11.61 -9.73
C GLN A 202 -21.07 10.95 -8.42
N SER A 203 -22.28 11.21 -7.90
CA SER A 203 -22.77 10.58 -6.66
C SER A 203 -22.92 9.04 -6.83
N PRO A 204 -22.81 8.29 -5.71
CA PRO A 204 -23.06 6.86 -5.73
C PRO A 204 -24.47 6.55 -6.26
N PRO A 205 -24.67 5.41 -6.96
CA PRO A 205 -25.98 5.01 -7.40
C PRO A 205 -26.88 4.70 -6.18
N GLU A 206 -28.09 5.25 -6.19
CA GLU A 206 -29.04 5.09 -5.07
C GLU A 206 -29.64 3.69 -4.98
N ASN A 207 -29.71 2.97 -6.11
CA ASN A 207 -30.40 1.69 -6.22
C ASN A 207 -29.49 0.59 -6.79
N ARG A 208 -29.74 -0.66 -6.41
CA ARG A 208 -29.07 -1.90 -6.89
C ARG A 208 -27.79 -2.33 -6.15
N MET A 209 -27.50 -1.76 -4.98
CA MET A 209 -26.40 -2.22 -4.14
C MET A 209 -26.91 -2.76 -2.80
N PRO A 210 -26.16 -3.67 -2.15
CA PRO A 210 -26.42 -4.01 -0.76
C PRO A 210 -26.42 -2.76 0.14
N ALA A 211 -27.27 -2.72 1.14
CA ALA A 211 -27.41 -1.55 2.03
C ALA A 211 -26.07 -1.10 2.65
N TRP A 212 -25.23 -2.06 3.04
CA TRP A 212 -23.92 -1.77 3.60
C TRP A 212 -22.97 -1.06 2.61
N LEU A 213 -23.07 -1.40 1.32
CA LEU A 213 -22.23 -0.79 0.29
C LEU A 213 -22.71 0.63 -0.02
N SER A 214 -24.04 0.83 -0.10
CA SER A 214 -24.63 2.17 -0.25
C SER A 214 -24.21 3.09 0.90
N GLU A 215 -24.24 2.62 2.15
CA GLU A 215 -23.82 3.39 3.30
C GLU A 215 -22.31 3.69 3.28
N ARG A 216 -21.47 2.72 2.90
CA ARG A 216 -20.01 2.91 2.74
C ARG A 216 -19.72 3.99 1.69
N TYR A 217 -20.39 3.95 0.55
CA TYR A 217 -20.18 4.91 -0.52
C TYR A 217 -20.69 6.30 -0.15
N ARG A 218 -21.83 6.39 0.53
CA ARG A 218 -22.33 7.66 1.07
C ARG A 218 -21.31 8.29 2.03
N ARG A 219 -20.69 7.51 2.90
CA ARG A 219 -19.63 7.99 3.81
C ARG A 219 -18.38 8.42 3.06
N LEU A 220 -17.96 7.68 2.03
CA LEU A 220 -16.84 8.06 1.17
C LEU A 220 -17.15 9.37 0.42
N GLU A 221 -18.35 9.54 -0.12
CA GLU A 221 -18.78 10.77 -0.77
C GLU A 221 -18.68 11.98 0.18
N LEU A 222 -19.19 11.84 1.40
CA LEU A 222 -19.12 12.89 2.41
C LEU A 222 -17.66 13.25 2.76
N GLU A 223 -16.79 12.26 2.83
CA GLU A 223 -15.37 12.50 3.10
C GLU A 223 -14.67 13.16 1.90
N LEU A 224 -14.96 12.74 0.66
CA LEU A 224 -14.40 13.37 -0.54
C LEU A 224 -14.82 14.83 -0.68
N LYS A 225 -16.02 15.20 -0.26
CA LYS A 225 -16.48 16.62 -0.24
C LYS A 225 -15.64 17.52 0.68
N ARG A 226 -14.90 16.93 1.64
CA ARG A 226 -13.92 17.67 2.48
C ARG A 226 -12.59 17.90 1.79
N HIS A 227 -12.38 17.25 0.63
CA HIS A 227 -11.18 17.29 -0.19
C HIS A 227 -11.52 17.86 -1.58
N PRO A 228 -11.96 19.14 -1.66
CA PRO A 228 -12.38 19.73 -2.92
C PRO A 228 -11.16 19.91 -3.83
N ARG A 229 -11.24 19.41 -5.05
CA ARG A 229 -10.22 19.68 -6.06
C ARG A 229 -10.23 21.18 -6.41
N PRO A 230 -9.04 21.77 -6.60
CA PRO A 230 -8.93 23.14 -7.08
C PRO A 230 -9.51 23.31 -8.48
#